data_3200fe9811f302d463629f8ed6b9b66b
#
_entry.id   3200fe9811f302d463629f8ed6b9b66b
#
_cell.length_a   1.000
_cell.length_b   1.000
_cell.length_c   1.000
_cell.angle_alpha   90.00
_cell.angle_beta   90.00
_cell.angle_gamma   90.00
#
_symmetry.space_group_name_H-M   'P 1'
#
loop_
_entity.id
_entity.type
_entity.pdbx_description
1 polymer ?
#
loop_
_entity_poly.entity_id
_entity_poly.type
_entity_poly.pdbx_seq_one_letter_code
_entity_poly.pdbx_strand_id
1 'polypeptide(L)'
;MNKNVVILGASQGIGAALVDHFAQLEDTTVIALSRNLDKMRGRFLQKNVSCHQLDISKDVHQQIAALGFASPIDILINNAGLLINKPFEQLSHEDLSESYQVNVIGIMEATQALLPQLAADAHIVNISSMGGFQGSLKFAGLAAYSTSKAALCAFTELFAEEYKATSLRMNCLCLGAVQTEMLSAAFPGYIAPTSPAEMAQFIANFALHNGAFFNGKIIPVSSSNP
;
A
#
# COMPACT_ATOMS: atom_id res chain seq x y z
N MET A 1 -18.82 14.73 -5.05
CA MET A 1 -19.30 13.38 -4.63
C MET A 1 -18.34 12.86 -3.60
N ASN A 2 -18.86 12.35 -2.49
CA ASN A 2 -18.03 11.80 -1.41
C ASN A 2 -17.23 10.59 -1.93
N LYS A 3 -15.90 10.57 -1.69
CA LYS A 3 -15.02 9.48 -2.08
C LYS A 3 -14.73 8.56 -0.90
N ASN A 4 -14.96 7.26 -1.08
CA ASN A 4 -14.64 6.25 -0.07
C ASN A 4 -13.24 5.68 -0.33
N VAL A 5 -12.33 5.91 0.60
CA VAL A 5 -10.91 5.52 0.50
C VAL A 5 -10.61 4.44 1.52
N VAL A 6 -10.11 3.29 1.05
CA VAL A 6 -9.61 2.21 1.90
C VAL A 6 -8.09 2.21 1.88
N ILE A 7 -7.47 2.18 3.05
CA ILE A 7 -6.00 2.18 3.20
C ILE A 7 -5.57 0.95 4.00
N LEU A 8 -4.84 0.03 3.36
CA LEU A 8 -4.19 -1.10 4.03
C LEU A 8 -2.85 -0.68 4.63
N GLY A 9 -2.58 -1.07 5.86
CA GLY A 9 -1.34 -0.70 6.55
C GLY A 9 -1.34 0.72 7.10
N ALA A 10 -2.48 1.15 7.66
CA ALA A 10 -2.77 2.53 8.06
C ALA A 10 -2.21 2.97 9.43
N SER A 11 -1.56 2.07 10.21
CA SER A 11 -1.25 2.38 11.63
C SER A 11 0.02 3.22 11.85
N GLN A 12 0.88 3.36 10.86
CA GLN A 12 2.15 4.09 10.97
C GLN A 12 2.71 4.50 9.60
N GLY A 13 3.79 5.28 9.60
CA GLY A 13 4.53 5.69 8.40
C GLY A 13 3.64 6.36 7.36
N ILE A 14 3.83 6.00 6.09
CA ILE A 14 3.08 6.56 4.95
C ILE A 14 1.58 6.29 5.09
N GLY A 15 1.18 5.08 5.52
CA GLY A 15 -0.23 4.74 5.66
C GLY A 15 -0.96 5.63 6.66
N ALA A 16 -0.35 5.91 7.80
CA ALA A 16 -0.92 6.83 8.79
C ALA A 16 -0.99 8.27 8.27
N ALA A 17 0.05 8.72 7.55
CA ALA A 17 0.06 10.05 6.93
C ALA A 17 -0.99 10.16 5.81
N LEU A 18 -1.29 9.08 5.08
CA LEU A 18 -2.39 9.04 4.11
C LEU A 18 -3.75 9.22 4.79
N VAL A 19 -3.98 8.53 5.92
CA VAL A 19 -5.22 8.72 6.69
C VAL A 19 -5.35 10.18 7.13
N ASP A 20 -4.29 10.76 7.71
CA ASP A 20 -4.27 12.16 8.14
C ASP A 20 -4.58 13.12 6.98
N HIS A 21 -4.02 12.86 5.80
CA HIS A 21 -4.22 13.70 4.62
C HIS A 21 -5.65 13.60 4.08
N PHE A 22 -6.17 12.39 3.83
CA PHE A 22 -7.53 12.20 3.33
C PHE A 22 -8.60 12.66 4.33
N ALA A 23 -8.35 12.54 5.63
CA ALA A 23 -9.28 12.99 6.67
C ALA A 23 -9.52 14.52 6.68
N GLN A 24 -8.62 15.29 6.07
CA GLN A 24 -8.74 16.76 5.94
C GLN A 24 -9.56 17.16 4.71
N LEU A 25 -9.85 16.26 3.79
CA LEU A 25 -10.64 16.53 2.60
C LEU A 25 -12.14 16.44 2.93
N GLU A 26 -12.89 17.49 2.62
CA GLU A 26 -14.32 17.60 2.99
C GLU A 26 -15.18 16.47 2.43
N ASP A 27 -14.93 16.07 1.17
CA ASP A 27 -15.71 15.05 0.46
C ASP A 27 -15.01 13.68 0.48
N THR A 28 -14.50 13.24 1.63
CA THR A 28 -13.80 11.96 1.73
C THR A 28 -14.18 11.21 3.00
N THR A 29 -14.45 9.91 2.86
CA THR A 29 -14.58 8.96 3.97
C THR A 29 -13.42 7.98 3.92
N VAL A 30 -12.73 7.79 5.04
CA VAL A 30 -11.53 6.94 5.13
C VAL A 30 -11.81 5.70 5.96
N ILE A 31 -11.47 4.55 5.42
CA ILE A 31 -11.48 3.26 6.09
C ILE A 31 -10.03 2.82 6.28
N ALA A 32 -9.54 2.97 7.50
CA ALA A 32 -8.17 2.66 7.88
C ALA A 32 -8.05 1.22 8.39
N LEU A 33 -7.26 0.39 7.70
CA LEU A 33 -7.11 -1.03 8.00
C LEU A 33 -5.67 -1.36 8.41
N SER A 34 -5.49 -1.99 9.57
CA SER A 34 -4.18 -2.45 10.05
C SER A 34 -4.32 -3.50 11.15
N ARG A 35 -3.25 -4.26 11.40
CA ARG A 35 -3.17 -5.23 12.50
C ARG A 35 -3.33 -4.57 13.87
N ASN A 36 -2.77 -3.39 14.05
CA ASN A 36 -2.79 -2.67 15.33
C ASN A 36 -3.93 -1.64 15.36
N LEU A 37 -5.11 -2.10 15.74
CA LEU A 37 -6.30 -1.27 15.84
C LEU A 37 -6.20 -0.18 16.92
N ASP A 38 -5.61 -0.51 18.08
CA ASP A 38 -5.52 0.44 19.20
C ASP A 38 -4.64 1.64 18.85
N LYS A 39 -3.54 1.41 18.12
CA LYS A 39 -2.67 2.47 17.61
C LYS A 39 -3.42 3.44 16.69
N MET A 40 -4.34 2.93 15.86
CA MET A 40 -5.16 3.75 14.97
C MET A 40 -6.25 4.52 15.73
N ARG A 41 -6.99 3.86 16.63
CA ARG A 41 -8.07 4.49 17.43
C ARG A 41 -7.55 5.60 18.32
N GLY A 42 -6.35 5.50 18.84
CA GLY A 42 -5.72 6.55 19.63
C GLY A 42 -5.24 7.76 18.81
N ARG A 43 -5.10 7.60 17.48
CA ARG A 43 -4.59 8.65 16.58
C ARG A 43 -5.68 9.32 15.76
N PHE A 44 -6.60 8.56 15.17
CA PHE A 44 -7.57 9.08 14.22
C PHE A 44 -8.92 9.29 14.90
N LEU A 45 -9.24 10.55 15.19
CA LEU A 45 -10.45 10.96 15.90
C LEU A 45 -11.46 11.70 15.01
N GLN A 46 -11.13 11.87 13.72
CA GLN A 46 -11.97 12.55 12.75
C GLN A 46 -13.23 11.73 12.46
N LYS A 47 -14.38 12.40 12.34
CA LYS A 47 -15.68 11.74 12.12
C LYS A 47 -15.79 10.98 10.81
N ASN A 48 -15.01 11.39 9.81
CA ASN A 48 -14.95 10.75 8.49
C ASN A 48 -13.90 9.62 8.40
N VAL A 49 -13.30 9.22 9.53
CA VAL A 49 -12.33 8.11 9.59
C VAL A 49 -12.91 6.97 10.43
N SER A 50 -12.93 5.77 9.87
CA SER A 50 -13.22 4.53 10.58
C SER A 50 -11.99 3.63 10.62
N CYS A 51 -11.71 3.04 11.79
CA CYS A 51 -10.55 2.18 12.00
C CYS A 51 -11.00 0.74 12.25
N HIS A 52 -10.45 -0.20 11.50
CA HIS A 52 -10.76 -1.62 11.67
C HIS A 52 -9.49 -2.47 11.68
N GLN A 53 -9.55 -3.58 12.40
CA GLN A 53 -8.45 -4.54 12.41
C GLN A 53 -8.47 -5.37 11.14
N LEU A 54 -7.29 -5.51 10.52
CA LEU A 54 -7.06 -6.43 9.42
C LEU A 54 -5.61 -6.92 9.46
N ASP A 55 -5.44 -8.22 9.59
CA ASP A 55 -4.14 -8.89 9.43
C ASP A 55 -4.10 -9.55 8.04
N ILE A 56 -3.34 -8.95 7.12
CA ILE A 56 -3.22 -9.48 5.75
C ILE A 56 -2.32 -10.71 5.64
N SER A 57 -1.80 -11.24 6.76
CA SER A 57 -1.00 -12.46 6.76
C SER A 57 -1.83 -13.73 6.91
N LYS A 58 -3.13 -13.64 7.23
CA LYS A 58 -4.00 -14.79 7.48
C LYS A 58 -5.49 -14.45 7.35
N ASP A 59 -6.29 -15.41 6.94
CA ASP A 59 -7.77 -15.37 6.94
C ASP A 59 -8.36 -14.06 6.33
N VAL A 60 -7.69 -13.50 5.32
CA VAL A 60 -7.97 -12.16 4.80
C VAL A 60 -9.42 -12.03 4.31
N HIS A 61 -9.91 -13.01 3.55
CA HIS A 61 -11.29 -13.01 3.04
C HIS A 61 -12.33 -12.98 4.17
N GLN A 62 -12.13 -13.79 5.22
CA GLN A 62 -13.05 -13.84 6.35
C GLN A 62 -13.06 -12.52 7.12
N GLN A 63 -11.89 -11.93 7.36
CA GLN A 63 -11.78 -10.65 8.05
C GLN A 63 -12.44 -9.52 7.25
N ILE A 64 -12.22 -9.44 5.94
CA ILE A 64 -12.83 -8.42 5.08
C ILE A 64 -14.34 -8.59 4.98
N ALA A 65 -14.84 -9.83 4.85
CA ALA A 65 -16.27 -10.09 4.83
C ALA A 65 -16.99 -9.61 6.12
N ALA A 66 -16.30 -9.66 7.27
CA ALA A 66 -16.83 -9.20 8.54
C ALA A 66 -16.89 -7.67 8.68
N LEU A 67 -16.21 -6.88 7.81
CA LEU A 67 -16.18 -5.41 7.90
C LEU A 67 -17.49 -4.74 7.48
N GLY A 68 -18.22 -5.32 6.52
CA GLY A 68 -19.54 -4.82 6.08
C GLY A 68 -19.47 -3.40 5.50
N PHE A 69 -18.93 -3.25 4.30
CA PHE A 69 -18.85 -1.96 3.63
C PHE A 69 -20.24 -1.41 3.27
N ALA A 70 -20.54 -0.20 3.72
CA ALA A 70 -21.86 0.44 3.49
C ALA A 70 -21.96 1.13 2.11
N SER A 71 -20.85 1.44 1.49
CA SER A 71 -20.79 2.17 0.21
C SER A 71 -19.65 1.64 -0.66
N PRO A 72 -19.75 1.75 -1.99
CA PRO A 72 -18.65 1.34 -2.88
C PRO A 72 -17.34 2.07 -2.58
N ILE A 73 -16.25 1.38 -2.77
CA ILE A 73 -14.88 1.89 -2.57
C ILE A 73 -14.41 2.55 -3.85
N ASP A 74 -14.11 3.84 -3.80
CA ASP A 74 -13.58 4.60 -4.95
C ASP A 74 -12.07 4.46 -5.09
N ILE A 75 -11.35 4.39 -3.96
CA ILE A 75 -9.89 4.31 -3.93
C ILE A 75 -9.46 3.22 -2.95
N LEU A 76 -8.63 2.30 -3.42
CA LEU A 76 -7.97 1.30 -2.58
C LEU A 76 -6.46 1.53 -2.60
N ILE A 77 -5.85 1.81 -1.45
CA ILE A 77 -4.39 1.99 -1.32
C ILE A 77 -3.81 0.78 -0.60
N ASN A 78 -3.11 -0.06 -1.33
CA ASN A 78 -2.39 -1.22 -0.84
C ASN A 78 -1.00 -0.79 -0.34
N ASN A 79 -0.94 -0.22 0.88
CA ASN A 79 0.29 0.28 1.46
C ASN A 79 0.92 -0.67 2.49
N ALA A 80 0.19 -1.66 2.99
CA ALA A 80 0.75 -2.63 3.93
C ALA A 80 2.01 -3.32 3.36
N GLY A 81 3.00 -3.54 4.22
CA GLY A 81 4.25 -4.16 3.82
C GLY A 81 5.14 -4.53 5.00
N LEU A 82 6.06 -5.44 4.72
CA LEU A 82 7.09 -5.91 5.64
C LEU A 82 8.45 -5.80 4.96
N LEU A 83 9.44 -5.23 5.64
CA LEU A 83 10.82 -5.15 5.18
C LEU A 83 11.69 -6.02 6.08
N ILE A 84 12.36 -7.00 5.49
CA ILE A 84 13.38 -7.83 6.11
C ILE A 84 14.72 -7.45 5.48
N ASN A 85 15.65 -7.00 6.31
CA ASN A 85 17.02 -6.67 5.91
C ASN A 85 17.97 -7.70 6.55
N LYS A 86 18.40 -8.67 5.75
CA LYS A 86 19.34 -9.74 6.14
C LYS A 86 20.25 -10.11 4.96
N PRO A 87 21.52 -10.46 5.18
CA PRO A 87 22.36 -11.08 4.16
C PRO A 87 21.65 -12.30 3.54
N PHE A 88 21.84 -12.50 2.23
CA PHE A 88 21.10 -13.54 1.50
C PHE A 88 21.30 -14.94 2.09
N GLU A 89 22.52 -15.26 2.49
CA GLU A 89 22.87 -16.55 3.09
C GLU A 89 22.26 -16.78 4.50
N GLN A 90 21.73 -15.73 5.13
CA GLN A 90 21.09 -15.79 6.45
C GLN A 90 19.57 -15.78 6.39
N LEU A 91 18.99 -15.60 5.18
CA LEU A 91 17.55 -15.64 5.02
C LEU A 91 17.02 -17.06 5.28
N SER A 92 16.10 -17.17 6.23
CA SER A 92 15.39 -18.42 6.49
C SER A 92 14.20 -18.60 5.54
N HIS A 93 13.62 -19.80 5.53
CA HIS A 93 12.37 -20.08 4.83
C HIS A 93 11.23 -19.17 5.35
N GLU A 94 11.19 -18.95 6.66
CA GLU A 94 10.19 -18.11 7.33
C GLU A 94 10.32 -16.65 6.90
N ASP A 95 11.55 -16.11 6.81
CA ASP A 95 11.80 -14.74 6.32
C ASP A 95 11.26 -14.55 4.89
N LEU A 96 11.54 -15.51 4.00
CA LEU A 96 11.04 -15.49 2.62
C LEU A 96 9.52 -15.62 2.58
N SER A 97 8.97 -16.59 3.30
CA SER A 97 7.53 -16.86 3.32
C SER A 97 6.75 -15.67 3.89
N GLU A 98 7.19 -15.08 5.00
CA GLU A 98 6.54 -13.92 5.62
C GLU A 98 6.60 -12.68 4.72
N SER A 99 7.75 -12.45 4.07
CA SER A 99 7.90 -11.33 3.13
C SER A 99 6.90 -11.44 1.97
N TYR A 100 6.78 -12.62 1.35
CA TYR A 100 5.82 -12.84 0.27
C TYR A 100 4.38 -12.88 0.76
N GLN A 101 4.12 -13.47 1.93
CA GLN A 101 2.78 -13.51 2.51
C GLN A 101 2.23 -12.10 2.73
N VAL A 102 3.02 -11.20 3.30
CA VAL A 102 2.57 -9.83 3.60
C VAL A 102 2.59 -8.94 2.35
N ASN A 103 3.69 -8.96 1.58
CA ASN A 103 3.88 -7.97 0.51
C ASN A 103 3.18 -8.34 -0.81
N VAL A 104 2.79 -9.60 -0.99
CA VAL A 104 2.21 -10.11 -2.25
C VAL A 104 0.88 -10.81 -1.99
N ILE A 105 0.91 -11.98 -1.32
CA ILE A 105 -0.25 -12.85 -1.19
C ILE A 105 -1.38 -12.12 -0.45
N GLY A 106 -1.11 -11.55 0.72
CA GLY A 106 -2.10 -10.81 1.50
C GLY A 106 -2.66 -9.57 0.78
N ILE A 107 -1.84 -8.88 -0.02
CA ILE A 107 -2.32 -7.78 -0.87
C ILE A 107 -3.25 -8.29 -1.98
N MET A 108 -2.90 -9.41 -2.64
CA MET A 108 -3.74 -10.02 -3.66
C MET A 108 -5.07 -10.52 -3.06
N GLU A 109 -5.02 -11.24 -1.95
CA GLU A 109 -6.21 -11.71 -1.22
C GLU A 109 -7.10 -10.56 -0.76
N ALA A 110 -6.52 -9.49 -0.21
CA ALA A 110 -7.27 -8.31 0.20
C ALA A 110 -7.93 -7.60 -1.00
N THR A 111 -7.20 -7.44 -2.09
CA THR A 111 -7.74 -6.88 -3.33
C THR A 111 -8.88 -7.75 -3.87
N GLN A 112 -8.70 -9.07 -3.90
CA GLN A 112 -9.72 -10.02 -4.35
C GLN A 112 -10.98 -9.98 -3.47
N ALA A 113 -10.82 -9.96 -2.15
CA ALA A 113 -11.95 -9.89 -1.22
C ALA A 113 -12.71 -8.56 -1.29
N LEU A 114 -12.01 -7.45 -1.60
CA LEU A 114 -12.61 -6.12 -1.76
C LEU A 114 -13.18 -5.87 -3.16
N LEU A 115 -12.84 -6.68 -4.14
CA LEU A 115 -13.25 -6.48 -5.55
C LEU A 115 -14.77 -6.28 -5.73
N PRO A 116 -15.67 -7.07 -5.06
CA PRO A 116 -17.12 -6.86 -5.16
C PRO A 116 -17.61 -5.53 -4.56
N GLN A 117 -16.78 -4.87 -3.74
CA GLN A 117 -17.10 -3.61 -3.06
C GLN A 117 -16.52 -2.39 -3.79
N LEU A 118 -15.72 -2.59 -4.84
CA LEU A 118 -15.15 -1.48 -5.62
C LEU A 118 -16.22 -0.78 -6.45
N ALA A 119 -16.13 0.55 -6.53
CA ALA A 119 -16.88 1.31 -7.52
C ALA A 119 -16.45 0.89 -8.94
N ALA A 120 -17.35 1.04 -9.92
CA ALA A 120 -17.08 0.60 -11.29
C ALA A 120 -15.83 1.24 -11.91
N ASP A 121 -15.47 2.45 -11.46
CA ASP A 121 -14.32 3.25 -11.90
C ASP A 121 -13.25 3.40 -10.80
N ALA A 122 -13.24 2.48 -9.83
CA ALA A 122 -12.30 2.54 -8.71
C ALA A 122 -10.83 2.54 -9.15
N HIS A 123 -10.00 3.28 -8.40
CA HIS A 123 -8.56 3.33 -8.59
C HIS A 123 -7.83 2.59 -7.48
N ILE A 124 -7.13 1.53 -7.81
CA ILE A 124 -6.29 0.75 -6.91
C ILE A 124 -4.84 1.23 -7.05
N VAL A 125 -4.22 1.61 -5.95
CA VAL A 125 -2.82 2.06 -5.91
C VAL A 125 -2.00 1.11 -5.04
N ASN A 126 -1.12 0.34 -5.67
CA ASN A 126 -0.17 -0.52 -5.00
C ASN A 126 1.09 0.28 -4.62
N ILE A 127 1.53 0.18 -3.36
CA ILE A 127 2.76 0.81 -2.89
C ILE A 127 3.89 -0.22 -2.91
N SER A 128 4.76 -0.05 -3.90
CA SER A 128 5.99 -0.83 -4.06
C SER A 128 7.21 0.02 -3.63
N SER A 129 8.37 -0.38 -4.06
CA SER A 129 9.65 0.23 -3.73
C SER A 129 10.54 0.31 -4.96
N MET A 130 11.43 1.28 -5.01
CA MET A 130 12.53 1.32 -5.98
C MET A 130 13.33 0.01 -5.97
N GLY A 131 13.45 -0.68 -4.81
CA GLY A 131 14.05 -2.01 -4.74
C GLY A 131 13.35 -3.06 -5.63
N GLY A 132 12.04 -2.94 -5.84
CA GLY A 132 11.25 -3.80 -6.74
C GLY A 132 11.18 -3.31 -8.19
N PHE A 133 11.56 -2.06 -8.47
CA PHE A 133 11.50 -1.50 -9.82
C PHE A 133 12.61 -2.07 -10.71
N GLN A 134 12.27 -2.49 -11.93
CA GLN A 134 13.25 -3.02 -12.88
C GLN A 134 14.20 -1.92 -13.33
N GLY A 135 15.49 -2.22 -13.35
CA GLY A 135 16.53 -1.27 -13.76
C GLY A 135 17.00 -0.31 -12.68
N SER A 136 16.40 -0.30 -11.48
CA SER A 136 16.92 0.46 -10.34
C SER A 136 18.17 -0.20 -9.73
N LEU A 137 18.94 0.58 -8.97
CA LEU A 137 20.00 0.04 -8.11
C LEU A 137 19.39 -0.91 -7.07
N LYS A 138 20.15 -1.96 -6.73
CA LYS A 138 19.76 -2.97 -5.74
C LYS A 138 20.67 -2.88 -4.52
N PHE A 139 20.10 -3.15 -3.35
CA PHE A 139 20.80 -3.07 -2.08
C PHE A 139 20.98 -4.47 -1.51
N ALA A 140 22.19 -4.76 -1.02
CA ALA A 140 22.46 -5.97 -0.27
C ALA A 140 21.54 -6.05 0.96
N GLY A 141 21.16 -7.27 1.34
CA GLY A 141 20.26 -7.52 2.47
C GLY A 141 18.76 -7.42 2.14
N LEU A 142 18.38 -6.91 0.97
CA LEU A 142 16.97 -6.71 0.62
C LEU A 142 16.41 -7.77 -0.35
N ALA A 143 17.00 -8.95 -0.45
CA ALA A 143 16.59 -9.96 -1.44
C ALA A 143 15.10 -10.34 -1.28
N ALA A 144 14.65 -10.73 -0.07
CA ALA A 144 13.26 -11.09 0.18
C ALA A 144 12.30 -9.91 -0.06
N TYR A 145 12.65 -8.72 0.42
CA TYR A 145 11.85 -7.52 0.27
C TYR A 145 11.73 -7.07 -1.20
N SER A 146 12.87 -6.88 -1.87
CA SER A 146 12.89 -6.34 -3.24
C SER A 146 12.21 -7.28 -4.24
N THR A 147 12.40 -8.60 -4.09
CA THR A 147 11.72 -9.58 -4.97
C THR A 147 10.21 -9.62 -4.73
N SER A 148 9.75 -9.53 -3.48
CA SER A 148 8.31 -9.43 -3.19
C SER A 148 7.70 -8.13 -3.73
N LYS A 149 8.42 -6.99 -3.64
CA LYS A 149 7.95 -5.73 -4.22
C LYS A 149 7.97 -5.72 -5.76
N ALA A 150 8.87 -6.47 -6.40
CA ALA A 150 8.84 -6.71 -7.85
C ALA A 150 7.64 -7.57 -8.27
N ALA A 151 7.29 -8.59 -7.47
CA ALA A 151 6.09 -9.41 -7.72
C ALA A 151 4.80 -8.56 -7.65
N LEU A 152 4.74 -7.57 -6.74
CA LEU A 152 3.61 -6.63 -6.68
C LEU A 152 3.51 -5.74 -7.93
N CYS A 153 4.65 -5.37 -8.55
CA CYS A 153 4.65 -4.68 -9.84
C CYS A 153 4.02 -5.56 -10.94
N ALA A 154 4.46 -6.82 -11.05
CA ALA A 154 3.92 -7.76 -12.03
C ALA A 154 2.41 -8.02 -11.82
N PHE A 155 1.96 -8.14 -10.56
CA PHE A 155 0.53 -8.24 -10.24
C PHE A 155 -0.26 -7.04 -10.76
N THR A 156 0.27 -5.84 -10.63
CA THR A 156 -0.37 -4.61 -11.13
C THR A 156 -0.62 -4.66 -12.63
N GLU A 157 0.37 -5.09 -13.42
CA GLU A 157 0.27 -5.20 -14.88
C GLU A 157 -0.74 -6.28 -15.29
N LEU A 158 -0.69 -7.45 -14.63
CA LEU A 158 -1.62 -8.56 -14.89
C LEU A 158 -3.06 -8.20 -14.54
N PHE A 159 -3.31 -7.56 -13.41
CA PHE A 159 -4.64 -7.09 -13.02
C PHE A 159 -5.19 -6.11 -14.06
N ALA A 160 -4.41 -5.14 -14.49
CA ALA A 160 -4.84 -4.15 -15.47
C ALA A 160 -5.17 -4.79 -16.83
N GLU A 161 -4.46 -5.83 -17.25
CA GLU A 161 -4.77 -6.58 -18.47
C GLU A 161 -6.03 -7.41 -18.32
N GLU A 162 -6.21 -8.10 -17.18
CA GLU A 162 -7.38 -8.92 -16.91
C GLU A 162 -8.69 -8.10 -16.86
N TYR A 163 -8.62 -6.89 -16.27
CA TYR A 163 -9.77 -5.98 -16.12
C TYR A 163 -9.84 -4.87 -17.19
N LYS A 164 -9.09 -4.98 -18.29
CA LYS A 164 -9.03 -3.94 -19.33
C LYS A 164 -10.35 -3.57 -19.98
N ALA A 165 -11.34 -4.49 -19.98
CA ALA A 165 -12.68 -4.26 -20.50
C ALA A 165 -13.59 -3.50 -19.51
N THR A 166 -13.09 -3.21 -18.31
CA THR A 166 -13.82 -2.45 -17.27
C THR A 166 -13.26 -1.05 -17.13
N SER A 167 -13.87 -0.24 -16.24
CA SER A 167 -13.33 1.07 -15.85
C SER A 167 -12.41 1.02 -14.63
N LEU A 168 -12.19 -0.16 -14.04
CA LEU A 168 -11.24 -0.34 -12.93
C LEU A 168 -9.81 0.03 -13.37
N ARG A 169 -9.07 0.66 -12.47
CA ARG A 169 -7.67 1.03 -12.70
C ARG A 169 -6.80 0.52 -11.56
N MET A 170 -5.67 -0.06 -11.91
CA MET A 170 -4.63 -0.43 -10.95
C MET A 170 -3.28 0.11 -11.41
N ASN A 171 -2.59 0.83 -10.53
CA ASN A 171 -1.24 1.32 -10.78
C ASN A 171 -0.33 1.05 -9.58
N CYS A 172 0.98 1.01 -9.80
CA CYS A 172 1.97 0.75 -8.79
C CYS A 172 2.94 1.93 -8.68
N LEU A 173 3.10 2.46 -7.47
CA LEU A 173 4.08 3.50 -7.15
C LEU A 173 5.29 2.85 -6.48
N CYS A 174 6.45 2.90 -7.15
CA CYS A 174 7.72 2.40 -6.64
C CYS A 174 8.46 3.52 -5.91
N LEU A 175 8.27 3.58 -4.60
CA LEU A 175 8.77 4.69 -3.80
C LEU A 175 10.28 4.57 -3.52
N GLY A 176 10.98 5.71 -3.55
CA GLY A 176 12.29 5.87 -2.97
C GLY A 176 12.26 5.88 -1.44
N ALA A 177 13.35 6.29 -0.81
CA ALA A 177 13.45 6.32 0.64
C ALA A 177 12.52 7.38 1.25
N VAL A 178 11.68 6.95 2.21
CA VAL A 178 10.79 7.80 2.99
C VAL A 178 11.06 7.57 4.47
N GLN A 179 11.18 8.64 5.26
CA GLN A 179 11.55 8.58 6.69
C GLN A 179 10.42 7.98 7.53
N THR A 180 10.36 6.65 7.57
CA THR A 180 9.38 5.86 8.30
C THR A 180 10.05 5.03 9.40
N GLU A 181 9.26 4.54 10.35
CA GLU A 181 9.73 3.62 11.39
C GLU A 181 10.31 2.33 10.76
N MET A 182 9.71 1.85 9.66
CA MET A 182 10.20 0.68 8.91
C MET A 182 11.60 0.93 8.34
N LEU A 183 11.83 2.08 7.71
CA LEU A 183 13.13 2.44 7.16
C LEU A 183 14.18 2.59 8.27
N SER A 184 13.84 3.31 9.34
CA SER A 184 14.75 3.54 10.47
C SER A 184 15.16 2.24 11.17
N ALA A 185 14.26 1.27 11.27
CA ALA A 185 14.55 -0.06 11.81
C ALA A 185 15.45 -0.88 10.89
N ALA A 186 15.24 -0.79 9.56
CA ALA A 186 16.02 -1.53 8.57
C ALA A 186 17.42 -0.92 8.31
N PHE A 187 17.55 0.40 8.46
CA PHE A 187 18.77 1.17 8.20
C PHE A 187 19.02 2.18 9.30
N PRO A 188 19.50 1.74 10.48
CA PRO A 188 19.78 2.63 11.62
C PRO A 188 20.76 3.74 11.24
N GLY A 189 20.40 4.99 11.56
CA GLY A 189 21.22 6.17 11.27
C GLY A 189 21.08 6.77 9.87
N TYR A 190 20.37 6.11 8.95
CA TYR A 190 20.04 6.71 7.65
C TYR A 190 18.89 7.70 7.78
N ILE A 191 19.04 8.87 7.20
CA ILE A 191 18.01 9.92 7.15
C ILE A 191 17.52 10.04 5.72
N ALA A 192 16.25 9.72 5.50
CA ALA A 192 15.64 9.83 4.18
C ALA A 192 15.28 11.29 3.85
N PRO A 193 15.38 11.69 2.57
CA PRO A 193 15.09 13.07 2.15
C PRO A 193 13.60 13.42 2.17
N THR A 194 12.72 12.43 2.16
CA THR A 194 11.27 12.61 2.05
C THR A 194 10.57 12.18 3.34
N SER A 195 9.70 13.02 3.85
CA SER A 195 8.85 12.69 5.01
C SER A 195 7.64 11.85 4.60
N PRO A 196 7.01 11.10 5.56
CA PRO A 196 5.76 10.40 5.30
C PRO A 196 4.61 11.32 4.84
N ALA A 197 4.55 12.56 5.34
CA ALA A 197 3.52 13.52 4.98
C ALA A 197 3.63 14.00 3.53
N GLU A 198 4.83 14.35 3.07
CA GLU A 198 5.09 14.74 1.67
C GLU A 198 4.76 13.59 0.72
N MET A 199 5.17 12.35 1.04
CA MET A 199 4.88 11.19 0.23
C MET A 199 3.38 10.88 0.22
N ALA A 200 2.69 11.00 1.35
CA ALA A 200 1.25 10.78 1.45
C ALA A 200 0.47 11.80 0.61
N GLN A 201 0.86 13.07 0.61
CA GLN A 201 0.26 14.10 -0.25
C GLN A 201 0.40 13.74 -1.74
N PHE A 202 1.58 13.28 -2.17
CA PHE A 202 1.80 12.84 -3.54
C PHE A 202 0.91 11.64 -3.90
N ILE A 203 0.90 10.60 -3.07
CA ILE A 203 0.11 9.38 -3.30
C ILE A 203 -1.39 9.72 -3.35
N ALA A 204 -1.88 10.56 -2.43
CA ALA A 204 -3.28 10.96 -2.40
C ALA A 204 -3.69 11.72 -3.67
N ASN A 205 -2.88 12.68 -4.10
CA ASN A 205 -3.11 13.41 -5.36
C ASN A 205 -3.10 12.48 -6.57
N PHE A 206 -2.16 11.52 -6.62
CA PHE A 206 -2.13 10.52 -7.68
C PHE A 206 -3.40 9.66 -7.68
N ALA A 207 -3.81 9.16 -6.51
CA ALA A 207 -4.99 8.32 -6.38
C ALA A 207 -6.29 9.02 -6.78
N LEU A 208 -6.43 10.30 -6.42
CA LEU A 208 -7.63 11.11 -6.70
C LEU A 208 -7.75 11.55 -8.17
N HIS A 209 -6.63 11.91 -8.81
CA HIS A 209 -6.68 12.69 -10.06
C HIS A 209 -6.05 11.99 -11.28
N ASN A 210 -5.22 10.97 -11.07
CA ASN A 210 -4.43 10.41 -12.16
C ASN A 210 -4.91 9.05 -12.68
N GLY A 211 -5.93 8.43 -12.06
CA GLY A 211 -6.48 7.15 -12.51
C GLY A 211 -6.99 7.16 -13.95
N ALA A 212 -7.45 8.31 -14.45
CA ALA A 212 -7.93 8.45 -15.83
C ALA A 212 -6.79 8.34 -16.88
N PHE A 213 -5.54 8.63 -16.50
CA PHE A 213 -4.41 8.67 -17.41
C PHE A 213 -3.53 7.42 -17.36
N PHE A 214 -3.64 6.63 -16.27
CA PHE A 214 -2.78 5.49 -16.02
C PHE A 214 -3.58 4.24 -15.72
N ASN A 215 -3.19 3.12 -16.33
CA ASN A 215 -3.66 1.79 -15.97
C ASN A 215 -2.54 0.77 -16.23
N GLY A 216 -2.25 -0.09 -15.27
CA GLY A 216 -1.18 -1.08 -15.34
C GLY A 216 0.22 -0.46 -15.33
N LYS A 217 0.39 0.78 -14.83
CA LYS A 217 1.68 1.47 -14.86
C LYS A 217 2.47 1.28 -13.58
N ILE A 218 3.76 1.03 -13.78
CA ILE A 218 4.76 0.94 -12.71
C ILE A 218 5.55 2.24 -12.74
N ILE A 219 5.34 3.09 -11.72
CA ILE A 219 5.82 4.47 -11.71
C ILE A 219 6.90 4.63 -10.64
N PRO A 220 8.16 4.90 -11.02
CA PRO A 220 9.20 5.25 -10.05
C PRO A 220 8.95 6.62 -9.44
N VAL A 221 8.96 6.69 -8.11
CA VAL A 221 8.73 7.92 -7.34
C VAL A 221 9.95 8.17 -6.46
N SER A 222 10.98 8.73 -7.06
CA SER A 222 12.24 9.06 -6.40
C SER A 222 12.91 10.22 -7.13
N SER A 223 13.46 11.18 -6.39
CA SER A 223 14.25 12.29 -6.94
C SER A 223 15.71 11.91 -7.21
N SER A 224 16.15 10.77 -6.70
CA SER A 224 17.47 10.19 -6.95
C SER A 224 17.30 8.72 -7.34
N ASN A 225 18.17 8.22 -8.21
CA ASN A 225 18.34 6.77 -8.30
C ASN A 225 19.05 6.34 -7.01
N PRO A 226 18.37 5.62 -6.11
CA PRO A 226 19.05 5.05 -4.97
C PRO A 226 20.06 4.01 -5.41
#